data_10c28d7d167a9fda2d784eee2a2fa5c7
#
_entry.id   10c28d7d167a9fda2d784eee2a2fa5c7
#
_cell.length_a   1.000
_cell.length_b   1.000
_cell.length_c   1.000
_cell.angle_alpha   90.00
_cell.angle_beta   90.00
_cell.angle_gamma   90.00
#
_symmetry.space_group_name_H-M   'P 1'
#
loop_
_entity.id
_entity.type
_entity.pdbx_description
1 polymer ?
#
loop_
_entity_poly.entity_id
_entity_poly.type
_entity_poly.pdbx_seq_one_letter_code
_entity_poly.pdbx_strand_id
1 'polypeptide(L)'
;MTQTWDPGEYARHARFVSELGQPVIDLLNPKPGERVLDLGCGDGALTERLLAAGCQVVAIDSSPEQVWASLERGIDARILDARALGFEDEFDAIFSNAVLHWIPDPDLALQQIRKALVPGGRLVAEFGGAGCVSAIRNALGTALSRRGIDSSHVNPWHFPTGGEYRAKLEAHDFHVDMLSVFPRPTPLPSDITFWLKIFA
;
A
#
# COMPACT_ATOMS: atom_id res chain seq x y z
N MET A 1 -12.14 -12.58 5.40
CA MET A 1 -11.62 -13.29 4.20
C MET A 1 -10.29 -12.65 3.85
N THR A 2 -9.26 -13.41 3.57
CA THR A 2 -7.99 -12.88 3.07
C THR A 2 -8.14 -12.57 1.58
N GLN A 3 -7.78 -11.36 1.16
CA GLN A 3 -7.73 -10.97 -0.25
C GLN A 3 -6.73 -11.87 -0.99
N THR A 4 -7.12 -12.42 -2.13
CA THR A 4 -6.23 -13.22 -3.00
C THR A 4 -5.89 -12.40 -4.23
N TRP A 5 -4.62 -12.27 -4.55
CA TRP A 5 -4.13 -11.47 -5.65
C TRP A 5 -3.65 -12.38 -6.79
N ASP A 6 -4.21 -12.22 -7.99
CA ASP A 6 -3.68 -12.84 -9.22
C ASP A 6 -2.73 -11.83 -9.89
N PRO A 7 -1.41 -12.07 -9.89
CA PRO A 7 -0.44 -11.13 -10.45
C PRO A 7 -0.63 -10.87 -11.95
N GLY A 8 -1.12 -11.87 -12.70
CA GLY A 8 -1.38 -11.73 -14.13
C GLY A 8 -2.58 -10.83 -14.42
N GLU A 9 -3.67 -11.00 -13.68
CA GLU A 9 -4.84 -10.11 -13.78
C GLU A 9 -4.51 -8.71 -13.23
N TYR A 10 -3.75 -8.64 -12.13
CA TYR A 10 -3.29 -7.38 -11.56
C TYR A 10 -2.42 -6.60 -12.55
N ALA A 11 -1.44 -7.25 -13.18
CA ALA A 11 -0.58 -6.60 -14.18
C ALA A 11 -1.34 -6.12 -15.42
N ARG A 12 -2.43 -6.82 -15.81
CA ARG A 12 -3.27 -6.43 -16.98
C ARG A 12 -4.25 -5.32 -16.67
N HIS A 13 -4.87 -5.32 -15.50
CA HIS A 13 -6.03 -4.49 -15.19
C HIS A 13 -5.80 -3.46 -14.07
N ALA A 14 -4.73 -3.60 -13.30
CA ALA A 14 -4.39 -2.71 -12.18
C ALA A 14 -3.02 -2.03 -12.33
N ARG A 15 -2.39 -2.07 -13.52
CA ARG A 15 -1.08 -1.47 -13.79
C ARG A 15 -1.04 0.03 -13.47
N PHE A 16 -2.16 0.71 -13.59
CA PHE A 16 -2.29 2.11 -13.21
C PHE A 16 -1.88 2.38 -11.75
N VAL A 17 -1.98 1.42 -10.84
CA VAL A 17 -1.58 1.58 -9.44
C VAL A 17 -0.08 1.87 -9.35
N SER A 18 0.74 1.09 -10.04
CA SER A 18 2.19 1.32 -10.09
C SER A 18 2.58 2.50 -10.98
N GLU A 19 1.86 2.75 -12.07
CA GLU A 19 2.11 3.93 -12.92
C GLU A 19 1.87 5.24 -12.17
N LEU A 20 0.80 5.31 -11.39
CA LEU A 20 0.47 6.46 -10.55
C LEU A 20 1.34 6.58 -9.28
N GLY A 21 2.16 5.59 -8.96
CA GLY A 21 3.07 5.59 -7.82
C GLY A 21 4.37 6.38 -8.03
N GLN A 22 4.70 6.80 -9.27
CA GLN A 22 5.93 7.55 -9.53
C GLN A 22 6.06 8.84 -8.70
N PRO A 23 5.04 9.68 -8.54
CA PRO A 23 5.14 10.87 -7.71
C PRO A 23 5.46 10.57 -6.23
N VAL A 24 5.08 9.38 -5.74
CA VAL A 24 5.39 8.95 -4.38
C VAL A 24 6.87 8.59 -4.24
N ILE A 25 7.48 7.98 -5.28
CA ILE A 25 8.94 7.77 -5.34
C ILE A 25 9.67 9.10 -5.41
N ASP A 26 9.19 10.05 -6.23
CA ASP A 26 9.77 11.38 -6.34
C ASP A 26 9.74 12.12 -4.99
N LEU A 27 8.63 11.96 -4.23
CA LEU A 27 8.50 12.50 -2.88
C LEU A 27 9.44 11.82 -1.88
N LEU A 28 9.64 10.50 -1.99
CA LEU A 28 10.63 9.77 -1.19
C LEU A 28 12.04 10.33 -1.42
N ASN A 29 12.32 10.79 -2.65
CA ASN A 29 13.61 11.33 -3.06
C ASN A 29 14.77 10.39 -2.68
N PRO A 30 14.72 9.11 -3.13
CA PRO A 30 15.68 8.10 -2.74
C PRO A 30 17.09 8.46 -3.14
N LYS A 31 18.08 8.12 -2.30
CA LYS A 31 19.50 8.38 -2.57
C LYS A 31 20.23 7.07 -2.83
N PRO A 32 21.24 7.08 -3.74
CA PRO A 32 22.09 5.93 -3.94
C PRO A 32 22.72 5.45 -2.61
N GLY A 33 22.63 4.15 -2.37
CA GLY A 33 23.16 3.52 -1.16
C GLY A 33 22.20 3.48 0.04
N GLU A 34 21.09 4.23 0.02
CA GLU A 34 20.07 4.13 1.08
C GLU A 34 19.47 2.73 1.14
N ARG A 35 19.24 2.26 2.37
CA ARG A 35 18.51 1.02 2.62
C ARG A 35 17.03 1.33 2.73
N VAL A 36 16.24 0.84 1.79
CA VAL A 36 14.81 1.16 1.66
C VAL A 36 13.97 -0.11 1.84
N LEU A 37 12.93 -0.04 2.66
CA LEU A 37 11.87 -1.04 2.72
C LEU A 37 10.75 -0.62 1.76
N ASP A 38 10.44 -1.47 0.77
CA ASP A 38 9.22 -1.36 -0.05
C ASP A 38 8.12 -2.20 0.61
N LEU A 39 7.21 -1.53 1.30
CA LEU A 39 6.15 -2.12 2.09
C LEU A 39 4.89 -2.29 1.23
N GLY A 40 4.58 -3.54 0.87
CA GLY A 40 3.52 -3.91 -0.06
C GLY A 40 3.98 -3.76 -1.51
N CYS A 41 5.08 -4.43 -1.85
CA CYS A 41 5.76 -4.27 -3.14
C CYS A 41 4.94 -4.77 -4.35
N GLY A 42 3.90 -5.58 -4.10
CA GLY A 42 3.15 -6.22 -5.17
C GLY A 42 4.04 -7.04 -6.09
N ASP A 43 3.89 -6.87 -7.41
CA ASP A 43 4.70 -7.53 -8.44
C ASP A 43 6.10 -6.91 -8.62
N GLY A 44 6.51 -5.97 -7.78
CA GLY A 44 7.82 -5.35 -7.79
C GLY A 44 8.02 -4.21 -8.80
N ALA A 45 6.99 -3.77 -9.48
CA ALA A 45 7.12 -2.75 -10.53
C ALA A 45 7.64 -1.39 -10.04
N LEU A 46 7.33 -0.97 -8.81
CA LEU A 46 7.88 0.23 -8.19
C LEU A 46 9.22 -0.05 -7.51
N THR A 47 9.41 -1.26 -6.99
CA THR A 47 10.68 -1.70 -6.42
C THR A 47 11.83 -1.59 -7.43
N GLU A 48 11.60 -1.97 -8.70
CA GLU A 48 12.59 -1.81 -9.78
C GLU A 48 13.06 -0.35 -9.93
N ARG A 49 12.18 0.63 -9.69
CA ARG A 49 12.53 2.06 -9.77
C ARG A 49 13.39 2.51 -8.59
N LEU A 50 13.13 1.98 -7.38
CA LEU A 50 13.96 2.22 -6.21
C LEU A 50 15.37 1.62 -6.39
N LEU A 51 15.44 0.39 -6.94
CA LEU A 51 16.71 -0.25 -7.30
C LEU A 51 17.46 0.55 -8.38
N ALA A 52 16.76 1.04 -9.41
CA ALA A 52 17.36 1.88 -10.46
C ALA A 52 17.86 3.23 -9.93
N ALA A 53 17.29 3.75 -8.83
CA ALA A 53 17.79 4.92 -8.12
C ALA A 53 19.05 4.62 -7.28
N GLY A 54 19.54 3.38 -7.26
CA GLY A 54 20.74 2.95 -6.54
C GLY A 54 20.51 2.57 -5.08
N CYS A 55 19.27 2.37 -4.64
CA CYS A 55 18.95 1.94 -3.29
C CYS A 55 19.23 0.45 -3.09
N GLN A 56 19.49 0.07 -1.82
CA GLN A 56 19.46 -1.30 -1.37
C GLN A 56 18.04 -1.60 -0.87
N VAL A 57 17.25 -2.33 -1.65
CA VAL A 57 15.83 -2.51 -1.37
C VAL A 57 15.55 -3.89 -0.78
N VAL A 58 14.82 -3.91 0.32
CA VAL A 58 14.09 -5.09 0.80
C VAL A 58 12.63 -4.86 0.47
N ALA A 59 12.03 -5.80 -0.26
CA ALA A 59 10.63 -5.72 -0.65
C ALA A 59 9.79 -6.73 0.15
N ILE A 60 8.61 -6.33 0.61
CA ILE A 60 7.70 -7.23 1.31
C ILE A 60 6.28 -7.09 0.78
N ASP A 61 5.56 -8.21 0.77
CA ASP A 61 4.11 -8.25 0.55
C ASP A 61 3.50 -9.39 1.37
N SER A 62 2.24 -9.26 1.74
CA SER A 62 1.52 -10.33 2.45
C SER A 62 1.00 -11.42 1.51
N SER A 63 0.91 -11.17 0.19
CA SER A 63 0.51 -12.13 -0.84
C SER A 63 1.71 -12.93 -1.33
N PRO A 64 1.70 -14.28 -1.14
CA PRO A 64 2.73 -15.13 -1.72
C PRO A 64 2.86 -14.99 -3.23
N GLU A 65 1.73 -14.84 -3.93
CA GLU A 65 1.69 -14.75 -5.40
C GLU A 65 2.38 -13.47 -5.89
N GLN A 66 2.18 -12.35 -5.21
CA GLN A 66 2.85 -11.08 -5.52
C GLN A 66 4.36 -11.17 -5.24
N VAL A 67 4.74 -11.76 -4.11
CA VAL A 67 6.15 -11.98 -3.77
C VAL A 67 6.83 -12.86 -4.83
N TRP A 68 6.18 -13.93 -5.28
CA TRP A 68 6.76 -14.78 -6.33
C TRP A 68 6.95 -14.02 -7.63
N ALA A 69 5.98 -13.18 -8.03
CA ALA A 69 6.14 -12.33 -9.22
C ALA A 69 7.32 -11.33 -9.08
N SER A 70 7.56 -10.79 -7.87
CA SER A 70 8.72 -9.95 -7.58
C SER A 70 10.03 -10.72 -7.62
N LEU A 71 10.08 -11.95 -7.08
CA LEU A 71 11.25 -12.81 -7.13
C LEU A 71 11.63 -13.18 -8.57
N GLU A 72 10.65 -13.41 -9.46
CA GLU A 72 10.87 -13.66 -10.88
C GLU A 72 11.53 -12.46 -11.60
N ARG A 73 11.39 -11.25 -11.08
CA ARG A 73 12.09 -10.05 -11.54
C ARG A 73 13.49 -9.89 -10.94
N GLY A 74 13.92 -10.82 -10.07
CA GLY A 74 15.22 -10.77 -9.39
C GLY A 74 15.26 -9.81 -8.19
N ILE A 75 14.09 -9.46 -7.63
CA ILE A 75 13.97 -8.59 -6.45
C ILE A 75 14.07 -9.44 -5.18
N ASP A 76 14.81 -8.98 -4.15
CA ASP A 76 14.79 -9.59 -2.80
C ASP A 76 13.44 -9.29 -2.14
N ALA A 77 12.45 -10.12 -2.41
CA ALA A 77 11.09 -10.00 -1.91
C ALA A 77 10.77 -11.11 -0.90
N ARG A 78 10.00 -10.77 0.15
CA ARG A 78 9.66 -11.68 1.24
C ARG A 78 8.18 -11.62 1.58
N ILE A 79 7.60 -12.78 1.89
CA ILE A 79 6.22 -12.85 2.39
C ILE A 79 6.23 -12.39 3.84
N LEU A 80 5.67 -11.20 4.09
CA LEU A 80 5.65 -10.62 5.44
C LEU A 80 4.44 -9.69 5.61
N ASP A 81 3.82 -9.77 6.79
CA ASP A 81 2.73 -8.87 7.19
C ASP A 81 3.33 -7.58 7.78
N ALA A 82 2.84 -6.43 7.32
CA ALA A 82 3.24 -5.12 7.82
C ALA A 82 3.06 -4.95 9.35
N ARG A 83 2.19 -5.76 9.96
CA ARG A 83 1.95 -5.77 11.42
C ARG A 83 2.96 -6.61 12.20
N ALA A 84 3.88 -7.31 11.53
CA ALA A 84 4.86 -8.21 12.13
C ALA A 84 6.19 -8.19 11.36
N LEU A 85 6.77 -7.01 11.15
CA LEU A 85 7.96 -6.82 10.32
C LEU A 85 9.22 -7.45 10.93
N GLY A 86 9.41 -7.33 12.25
CA GLY A 86 10.56 -7.87 12.96
C GLY A 86 11.90 -7.15 12.69
N PHE A 87 11.88 -6.03 11.97
CA PHE A 87 13.05 -5.17 11.73
C PHE A 87 13.21 -4.15 12.85
N GLU A 88 14.44 -3.72 13.11
CA GLU A 88 14.77 -2.73 14.14
C GLU A 88 15.94 -1.86 13.69
N ASP A 89 15.70 -0.53 13.57
CA ASP A 89 16.70 0.46 13.15
C ASP A 89 17.48 0.04 11.87
N GLU A 90 16.78 -0.43 10.87
CA GLU A 90 17.39 -1.07 9.70
C GLU A 90 17.28 -0.24 8.42
N PHE A 91 16.25 0.61 8.28
CA PHE A 91 15.97 1.31 7.03
C PHE A 91 16.10 2.82 7.17
N ASP A 92 16.77 3.44 6.20
CA ASP A 92 16.83 4.91 6.03
C ASP A 92 15.49 5.47 5.59
N ALA A 93 14.74 4.69 4.82
CA ALA A 93 13.42 5.07 4.35
C ALA A 93 12.49 3.85 4.20
N ILE A 94 11.19 4.09 4.38
CA ILE A 94 10.13 3.14 4.04
C ILE A 94 9.23 3.78 2.99
N PHE A 95 9.04 3.08 1.89
CA PHE A 95 8.14 3.41 0.81
C PHE A 95 6.91 2.52 0.87
N SER A 96 5.72 3.08 0.64
CA SER A 96 4.49 2.29 0.53
C SER A 96 3.50 2.93 -0.42
N ASN A 97 3.02 2.20 -1.42
CA ASN A 97 2.06 2.70 -2.38
C ASN A 97 0.83 1.79 -2.49
N ALA A 98 -0.35 2.35 -2.22
CA ALA A 98 -1.64 1.67 -2.29
C ALA A 98 -1.82 0.46 -1.36
N VAL A 99 -1.18 0.47 -0.17
CA VAL A 99 -1.16 -0.67 0.77
C VAL A 99 -1.91 -0.39 2.07
N LEU A 100 -1.63 0.73 2.73
CA LEU A 100 -2.04 0.94 4.14
C LEU A 100 -3.56 0.95 4.34
N HIS A 101 -4.35 1.20 3.32
CA HIS A 101 -5.81 1.09 3.40
C HIS A 101 -6.34 -0.36 3.40
N TRP A 102 -5.49 -1.36 3.16
CA TRP A 102 -5.83 -2.78 3.33
C TRP A 102 -5.61 -3.28 4.77
N ILE A 103 -5.07 -2.43 5.64
CA ILE A 103 -4.77 -2.77 7.03
C ILE A 103 -5.84 -2.14 7.92
N PRO A 104 -6.83 -2.91 8.41
CA PRO A 104 -7.97 -2.37 9.18
C PRO A 104 -7.54 -1.75 10.51
N ASP A 105 -6.50 -2.33 11.15
CA ASP A 105 -5.88 -1.81 12.36
C ASP A 105 -4.46 -1.33 12.04
N PRO A 106 -4.28 -0.04 11.77
CA PRO A 106 -2.99 0.50 11.37
C PRO A 106 -2.00 0.66 12.54
N ASP A 107 -2.44 0.62 13.81
CA ASP A 107 -1.58 0.93 14.94
C ASP A 107 -0.41 -0.06 15.07
N LEU A 108 -0.66 -1.37 14.91
CA LEU A 108 0.43 -2.37 14.89
C LEU A 108 1.37 -2.16 13.71
N ALA A 109 0.85 -1.85 12.53
CA ALA A 109 1.68 -1.60 11.36
C ALA A 109 2.54 -0.35 11.55
N LEU A 110 1.97 0.75 12.06
CA LEU A 110 2.71 1.99 12.34
C LEU A 110 3.81 1.77 13.39
N GLN A 111 3.52 1.00 14.44
CA GLN A 111 4.53 0.61 15.45
C GLN A 111 5.69 -0.16 14.80
N GLN A 112 5.40 -1.14 13.96
CA GLN A 112 6.43 -1.92 13.26
C GLN A 112 7.23 -1.07 12.26
N ILE A 113 6.56 -0.21 11.51
CA ILE A 113 7.19 0.74 10.57
C ILE A 113 8.13 1.68 11.33
N ARG A 114 7.66 2.26 12.46
CA ARG A 114 8.51 3.16 13.27
C ARG A 114 9.74 2.45 13.83
N LYS A 115 9.57 1.20 14.28
CA LYS A 115 10.65 0.38 14.82
C LYS A 115 11.69 -0.01 13.75
N ALA A 116 11.24 -0.22 12.52
CA ALA A 116 12.11 -0.61 11.40
C ALA A 116 12.97 0.56 10.87
N LEU A 117 12.53 1.81 11.09
CA LEU A 117 13.26 3.00 10.67
C LEU A 117 14.41 3.35 11.62
N VAL A 118 15.57 3.64 11.07
CA VAL A 118 16.67 4.24 11.83
C VAL A 118 16.26 5.59 12.44
N PRO A 119 16.95 6.09 13.49
CA PRO A 119 16.73 7.47 13.96
C PRO A 119 16.91 8.48 12.82
N GLY A 120 15.87 9.30 12.58
CA GLY A 120 15.84 10.26 11.46
C GLY A 120 15.44 9.67 10.11
N GLY A 121 15.16 8.37 10.05
CA GLY A 121 14.58 7.73 8.86
C GLY A 121 13.18 8.24 8.54
N ARG A 122 12.73 8.08 7.28
CA ARG A 122 11.48 8.65 6.78
C ARG A 122 10.51 7.59 6.24
N LEU A 123 9.22 7.81 6.45
CA LEU A 123 8.12 7.09 5.81
C LEU A 123 7.50 7.98 4.72
N VAL A 124 7.38 7.47 3.50
CA VAL A 124 6.58 8.08 2.45
C VAL A 124 5.57 7.07 1.95
N ALA A 125 4.28 7.41 2.09
CA ALA A 125 3.21 6.52 1.72
C ALA A 125 2.06 7.25 1.01
N GLU A 126 1.42 6.57 0.06
CA GLU A 126 0.17 6.98 -0.54
C GLU A 126 -0.83 5.83 -0.51
N PHE A 127 -2.07 6.13 -0.14
CA PHE A 127 -3.14 5.14 -0.07
C PHE A 127 -4.53 5.81 -0.06
N GLY A 128 -5.58 5.01 -0.24
CA GLY A 128 -6.95 5.52 -0.24
C GLY A 128 -7.35 6.12 1.10
N GLY A 129 -7.86 7.34 1.08
CA GLY A 129 -8.41 8.04 2.26
C GLY A 129 -9.93 8.14 2.22
N ALA A 130 -10.50 8.89 3.16
CA ALA A 130 -11.93 9.11 3.29
C ALA A 130 -12.56 9.57 1.97
N GLY A 131 -13.65 8.91 1.57
CA GLY A 131 -14.32 9.15 0.30
C GLY A 131 -13.78 8.33 -0.88
N CYS A 132 -12.65 7.63 -0.74
CA CYS A 132 -12.11 6.78 -1.80
C CYS A 132 -13.16 5.73 -2.23
N VAL A 133 -13.32 5.58 -3.55
CA VAL A 133 -14.27 4.68 -4.22
C VAL A 133 -15.70 4.68 -3.64
N SER A 134 -16.14 5.81 -3.10
CA SER A 134 -17.44 5.94 -2.40
C SER A 134 -18.63 5.51 -3.25
N ALA A 135 -18.65 5.84 -4.54
CA ALA A 135 -19.70 5.41 -5.46
C ALA A 135 -19.77 3.88 -5.57
N ILE A 136 -18.63 3.22 -5.68
CA ILE A 136 -18.52 1.75 -5.76
C ILE A 136 -18.99 1.12 -4.44
N ARG A 137 -18.48 1.62 -3.31
CA ARG A 137 -18.86 1.12 -1.97
C ARG A 137 -20.37 1.24 -1.73
N ASN A 138 -20.96 2.39 -2.09
CA ASN A 138 -22.41 2.60 -1.95
C ASN A 138 -23.22 1.66 -2.83
N ALA A 139 -22.78 1.44 -4.08
CA ALA A 139 -23.44 0.51 -5.00
C ALA A 139 -23.37 -0.93 -4.49
N LEU A 140 -22.19 -1.37 -4.03
CA LEU A 140 -21.99 -2.70 -3.42
C LEU A 140 -22.83 -2.86 -2.16
N GLY A 141 -22.81 -1.89 -1.24
CA GLY A 141 -23.61 -1.91 -0.02
C GLY A 141 -25.11 -2.03 -0.33
N THR A 142 -25.60 -1.28 -1.32
CA THR A 142 -27.00 -1.38 -1.77
C THR A 142 -27.31 -2.77 -2.33
N ALA A 143 -26.43 -3.33 -3.15
CA ALA A 143 -26.62 -4.65 -3.75
C ALA A 143 -26.61 -5.78 -2.70
N LEU A 144 -25.75 -5.69 -1.71
CA LEU A 144 -25.66 -6.62 -0.59
C LEU A 144 -26.89 -6.54 0.33
N SER A 145 -27.30 -5.32 0.69
CA SER A 145 -28.50 -5.10 1.53
C SER A 145 -29.77 -5.66 0.89
N ARG A 146 -29.93 -5.55 -0.44
CA ARG A 146 -31.05 -6.19 -1.17
C ARG A 146 -31.06 -7.71 -1.07
N ARG A 147 -29.94 -8.32 -0.70
CA ARG A 147 -29.77 -9.77 -0.47
C ARG A 147 -29.76 -10.14 0.99
N GLY A 148 -30.03 -9.19 1.90
CA GLY A 148 -30.02 -9.41 3.34
C GLY A 148 -28.59 -9.57 3.93
N ILE A 149 -27.55 -9.15 3.20
CA ILE A 149 -26.16 -9.23 3.64
C ILE A 149 -25.74 -7.86 4.20
N ASP A 150 -25.20 -7.86 5.41
CA ASP A 150 -24.62 -6.66 6.01
C ASP A 150 -23.24 -6.38 5.40
N SER A 151 -23.13 -5.26 4.70
CA SER A 151 -21.89 -4.85 4.04
C SER A 151 -20.77 -4.44 5.01
N SER A 152 -21.07 -4.16 6.29
CA SER A 152 -20.05 -3.79 7.29
C SER A 152 -19.05 -4.91 7.55
N HIS A 153 -19.48 -6.16 7.42
CA HIS A 153 -18.65 -7.36 7.64
C HIS A 153 -17.82 -7.80 6.44
N VAL A 154 -18.06 -7.20 5.27
CA VAL A 154 -17.38 -7.59 4.01
C VAL A 154 -16.55 -6.46 3.41
N ASN A 155 -16.52 -5.29 4.04
CA ASN A 155 -15.69 -4.16 3.58
C ASN A 155 -14.21 -4.43 3.90
N PRO A 156 -13.33 -4.59 2.87
CA PRO A 156 -11.94 -4.91 3.11
C PRO A 156 -11.07 -3.68 3.37
N TRP A 157 -11.61 -2.47 3.19
CA TRP A 157 -10.81 -1.24 3.20
C TRP A 157 -10.98 -0.43 4.47
N HIS A 158 -9.88 0.15 4.92
CA HIS A 158 -9.83 1.22 5.90
C HIS A 158 -9.44 2.52 5.20
N PHE A 159 -10.40 3.46 5.07
CA PHE A 159 -10.17 4.76 4.44
C PHE A 159 -10.31 5.89 5.47
N PRO A 160 -9.23 6.21 6.20
CA PRO A 160 -9.24 7.24 7.23
C PRO A 160 -9.29 8.66 6.62
N THR A 161 -9.74 9.61 7.40
CA THR A 161 -9.50 11.02 7.10
C THR A 161 -8.04 11.38 7.32
N GLY A 162 -7.56 12.48 6.71
CA GLY A 162 -6.20 12.96 6.95
C GLY A 162 -5.94 13.27 8.43
N GLY A 163 -6.92 13.85 9.14
CA GLY A 163 -6.78 14.15 10.57
C GLY A 163 -6.67 12.90 11.44
N GLU A 164 -7.49 11.89 11.18
CA GLU A 164 -7.42 10.61 11.91
C GLU A 164 -6.07 9.92 11.70
N TYR A 165 -5.58 9.89 10.46
CA TYR A 165 -4.30 9.21 10.19
C TYR A 165 -3.10 9.99 10.71
N ARG A 166 -3.14 11.35 10.67
CA ARG A 166 -2.14 12.21 11.32
C ARG A 166 -2.04 11.91 12.81
N ALA A 167 -3.17 11.87 13.51
CA ALA A 167 -3.19 11.59 14.94
C ALA A 167 -2.58 10.21 15.27
N LYS A 168 -2.82 9.20 14.41
CA LYS A 168 -2.20 7.88 14.56
C LYS A 168 -0.68 7.92 14.34
N LEU A 169 -0.21 8.60 13.31
CA LEU A 169 1.22 8.77 13.07
C LEU A 169 1.91 9.44 14.26
N GLU A 170 1.36 10.54 14.74
CA GLU A 170 1.89 11.28 15.88
C GLU A 170 1.88 10.45 17.19
N ALA A 171 0.85 9.61 17.39
CA ALA A 171 0.77 8.67 18.52
C ALA A 171 1.84 7.56 18.46
N HIS A 172 2.43 7.30 17.30
CA HIS A 172 3.52 6.36 17.08
C HIS A 172 4.87 7.06 16.82
N ASP A 173 5.09 8.23 17.40
CA ASP A 173 6.35 8.98 17.39
C ASP A 173 6.83 9.38 15.98
N PHE A 174 5.91 9.58 15.03
CA PHE A 174 6.22 10.22 13.75
C PHE A 174 6.03 11.73 13.84
N HIS A 175 6.98 12.48 13.30
CA HIS A 175 6.77 13.88 12.93
C HIS A 175 6.19 13.93 11.51
N VAL A 176 5.04 14.58 11.33
CA VAL A 176 4.34 14.61 10.04
C VAL A 176 4.66 15.91 9.31
N ASP A 177 5.66 15.87 8.45
CA ASP A 177 6.09 17.03 7.63
C ASP A 177 5.05 17.39 6.56
N MET A 178 4.46 16.37 5.92
CA MET A 178 3.49 16.55 4.87
C MET A 178 2.35 15.53 4.98
N LEU A 179 1.12 16.00 4.87
CA LEU A 179 -0.06 15.17 4.69
C LEU A 179 -1.02 15.90 3.76
N SER A 180 -1.43 15.24 2.69
CA SER A 180 -2.37 15.80 1.73
C SER A 180 -3.42 14.77 1.37
N VAL A 181 -4.68 15.21 1.25
CA VAL A 181 -5.78 14.41 0.71
C VAL A 181 -6.27 15.07 -0.56
N PHE A 182 -6.22 14.35 -1.65
CA PHE A 182 -6.56 14.90 -2.96
C PHE A 182 -7.38 13.90 -3.80
N PRO A 183 -8.24 14.39 -4.72
CA PRO A 183 -8.94 13.51 -5.63
C PRO A 183 -7.97 12.92 -6.66
N ARG A 184 -8.07 11.60 -6.88
CA ARG A 184 -7.31 10.91 -7.92
C ARG A 184 -8.27 10.22 -8.89
N PRO A 185 -8.80 10.94 -9.89
CA PRO A 185 -9.56 10.32 -10.96
C PRO A 185 -8.67 9.31 -11.69
N THR A 186 -9.10 8.06 -11.74
CA THR A 186 -8.33 6.98 -12.34
C THR A 186 -9.13 6.37 -13.48
N PRO A 187 -8.74 6.59 -14.75
CA PRO A 187 -9.33 5.89 -15.89
C PRO A 187 -9.08 4.39 -15.75
N LEU A 188 -10.13 3.59 -15.84
CA LEU A 188 -9.97 2.13 -15.83
C LEU A 188 -9.62 1.65 -17.25
N PRO A 189 -8.65 0.75 -17.41
CA PRO A 189 -8.27 0.20 -18.71
C PRO A 189 -9.34 -0.77 -19.25
N SER A 190 -10.28 -1.19 -18.41
CA SER A 190 -11.32 -2.17 -18.72
C SER A 190 -12.61 -1.86 -17.96
N ASP A 191 -13.62 -2.71 -18.16
CA ASP A 191 -14.89 -2.63 -17.46
C ASP A 191 -14.73 -2.70 -15.93
N ILE A 192 -15.64 -2.02 -15.21
CA ILE A 192 -15.66 -1.99 -13.74
C ILE A 192 -15.72 -3.39 -13.10
N THR A 193 -16.23 -4.38 -13.81
CA THR A 193 -16.30 -5.77 -13.32
C THR A 193 -14.92 -6.36 -13.06
N PHE A 194 -13.92 -6.03 -13.87
CA PHE A 194 -12.54 -6.47 -13.63
C PHE A 194 -11.96 -5.78 -12.39
N TRP A 195 -12.21 -4.49 -12.22
CA TRP A 195 -11.81 -3.78 -11.02
C TRP A 195 -12.41 -4.41 -9.76
N LEU A 196 -13.71 -4.75 -9.80
CA LEU A 196 -14.39 -5.41 -8.68
C LEU A 196 -13.79 -6.80 -8.37
N LYS A 197 -13.43 -7.58 -9.38
CA LYS A 197 -12.79 -8.90 -9.17
C LYS A 197 -11.42 -8.81 -8.51
N ILE A 198 -10.70 -7.70 -8.73
CA ILE A 198 -9.35 -7.51 -8.20
C ILE A 198 -9.40 -6.89 -6.79
N PHE A 199 -10.27 -5.93 -6.55
CA PHE A 199 -10.22 -5.07 -5.38
C PHE A 199 -11.40 -5.20 -4.40
N ALA A 200 -12.48 -5.93 -4.74
CA ALA A 200 -13.69 -6.05 -3.91
C ALA A 200 -14.14 -7.55 -3.67
#